data_6039fa910c6f3c8718cb4d8f70c99e77
#
_entry.id   6039fa910c6f3c8718cb4d8f70c99e77
#
_cell.length_a   1.000
_cell.length_b   1.000
_cell.length_c   1.000
_cell.angle_alpha   90.00
_cell.angle_beta   90.00
_cell.angle_gamma   90.00
#
_symmetry.space_group_name_H-M   'P 1'
#
loop_
_entity.id
_entity.type
_entity.pdbx_description
1 polymer ?
#
loop_
_entity_poly.entity_id
_entity_poly.type
_entity_poly.pdbx_seq_one_letter_code
_entity_poly.pdbx_strand_id
1 'polypeptide(L)'
;MTTTDQAAAAGTFETADQARPLLTSTVLAVVLRVAGPVETGIVAHGMGHPERQVSVRIGDAVVHLRDPKTAALVRQRWDAGLGAALRLRERVSQTWLAPRPGTYPAAVSLQVTDQVRVTHRFVPADPDRRQPAHLEARIDQLTWQVCDLTAWRAIGDAWLQAHQLIRQ
;
A
#
# COMPACT_ATOMS: atom_id res chain seq x y z
N MET A 1 -23.88 41.67 -65.98
CA MET A 1 -24.65 41.24 -64.78
C MET A 1 -24.20 39.84 -64.49
N THR A 2 -23.28 39.64 -63.60
CA THR A 2 -22.67 38.35 -63.24
C THR A 2 -22.87 38.15 -61.75
N THR A 3 -23.73 37.20 -61.47
CA THR A 3 -24.08 36.80 -60.12
C THR A 3 -23.06 35.75 -59.65
N THR A 4 -22.27 36.08 -58.63
CA THR A 4 -21.30 35.15 -58.01
C THR A 4 -22.00 34.39 -56.93
N ASP A 5 -22.06 33.11 -57.13
CA ASP A 5 -22.62 32.14 -56.19
C ASP A 5 -21.50 31.76 -55.20
N GLN A 6 -21.69 32.08 -53.92
CA GLN A 6 -20.72 31.85 -52.87
C GLN A 6 -21.20 30.64 -52.06
N ALA A 7 -20.68 29.47 -52.44
CA ALA A 7 -20.95 28.23 -51.70
C ALA A 7 -20.25 28.25 -50.35
N ALA A 8 -21.03 28.21 -49.28
CA ALA A 8 -20.56 28.07 -47.93
C ALA A 8 -20.06 26.64 -47.70
N ALA A 9 -18.76 26.48 -47.47
CA ALA A 9 -18.16 25.23 -47.02
C ALA A 9 -18.51 25.01 -45.55
N ALA A 10 -19.38 24.07 -45.28
CA ALA A 10 -19.62 23.55 -43.92
C ALA A 10 -18.40 22.75 -43.47
N GLY A 11 -17.58 23.35 -42.61
CA GLY A 11 -16.49 22.65 -41.96
C GLY A 11 -17.04 21.61 -40.94
N THR A 12 -16.90 20.35 -41.26
CA THR A 12 -17.09 19.25 -40.36
C THR A 12 -15.99 19.30 -39.30
N PHE A 13 -16.32 19.72 -38.09
CA PHE A 13 -15.45 19.54 -36.94
C PHE A 13 -15.40 18.06 -36.61
N GLU A 14 -14.35 17.42 -37.10
CA GLU A 14 -13.98 16.08 -36.69
C GLU A 14 -13.57 16.15 -35.23
N THR A 15 -14.45 15.66 -34.35
CA THR A 15 -14.17 15.50 -32.92
C THR A 15 -13.03 14.50 -32.82
N ALA A 16 -11.81 15.02 -32.62
CA ALA A 16 -10.66 14.20 -32.29
C ALA A 16 -11.02 13.40 -31.04
N ASP A 17 -11.28 12.13 -31.24
CA ASP A 17 -11.39 11.13 -30.18
C ASP A 17 -10.10 11.22 -29.36
N GLN A 18 -10.19 11.81 -28.17
CA GLN A 18 -9.06 11.92 -27.25
C GLN A 18 -8.70 10.49 -26.84
N ALA A 19 -7.84 9.88 -27.64
CA ALA A 19 -7.24 8.59 -27.32
C ALA A 19 -6.65 8.70 -25.91
N ARG A 20 -7.29 8.03 -24.94
CA ARG A 20 -6.77 7.90 -23.59
C ARG A 20 -5.33 7.44 -23.69
N PRO A 21 -4.37 8.16 -23.09
CA PRO A 21 -2.98 7.73 -23.15
C PRO A 21 -2.91 6.30 -22.61
N LEU A 22 -2.43 5.40 -23.42
CA LEU A 22 -2.17 4.01 -23.00
C LEU A 22 -1.18 4.09 -21.85
N LEU A 23 -1.55 3.55 -20.69
CA LEU A 23 -0.64 3.44 -19.57
C LEU A 23 0.55 2.59 -20.01
N THR A 24 1.72 3.20 -20.10
CA THR A 24 2.95 2.53 -20.55
C THR A 24 3.63 1.75 -19.44
N SER A 25 3.20 1.95 -18.17
CA SER A 25 3.74 1.22 -17.03
C SER A 25 2.66 0.96 -15.98
N THR A 26 2.76 -0.18 -15.32
CA THR A 26 1.88 -0.58 -14.22
C THR A 26 2.72 -1.16 -13.10
N VAL A 27 2.53 -0.69 -11.87
CA VAL A 27 3.12 -1.31 -10.67
C VAL A 27 2.28 -2.54 -10.33
N LEU A 28 2.84 -3.74 -10.53
CA LEU A 28 2.14 -5.00 -10.23
C LEU A 28 2.19 -5.37 -8.76
N ALA A 29 3.33 -5.10 -8.09
CA ALA A 29 3.51 -5.35 -6.67
C ALA A 29 4.67 -4.52 -6.11
N VAL A 30 4.57 -4.21 -4.82
CA VAL A 30 5.65 -3.62 -4.02
C VAL A 30 5.90 -4.54 -2.84
N VAL A 31 7.18 -4.83 -2.56
CA VAL A 31 7.57 -5.68 -1.43
C VAL A 31 8.46 -4.87 -0.50
N LEU A 32 8.05 -4.78 0.76
CA LEU A 32 8.81 -4.16 1.84
C LEU A 32 9.21 -5.22 2.85
N ARG A 33 10.48 -5.26 3.21
CA ARG A 33 10.97 -6.16 4.26
C ARG A 33 11.16 -5.37 5.55
N VAL A 34 10.60 -5.88 6.65
CA VAL A 34 10.62 -5.23 7.96
C VAL A 34 11.04 -6.20 9.06
N ALA A 35 11.81 -5.69 10.03
CA ALA A 35 12.20 -6.42 11.23
C ALA A 35 12.48 -5.46 12.39
N GLY A 36 12.33 -5.93 13.61
CA GLY A 36 12.54 -5.14 14.82
C GLY A 36 11.48 -4.07 15.04
N PRO A 37 11.78 -3.05 15.85
CA PRO A 37 10.86 -1.94 16.08
C PRO A 37 10.76 -1.07 14.83
N VAL A 38 9.74 -1.34 14.04
CA VAL A 38 9.43 -0.56 12.83
C VAL A 38 8.92 0.82 13.25
N GLU A 39 9.51 1.88 12.69
CA GLU A 39 9.00 3.23 12.91
C GLU A 39 7.61 3.36 12.28
N THR A 40 6.65 3.79 13.09
CA THR A 40 5.27 4.01 12.67
C THR A 40 4.86 5.45 12.97
N GLY A 41 3.96 6.00 12.13
CA GLY A 41 3.40 7.32 12.35
C GLY A 41 1.96 7.36 11.84
N ILE A 42 1.10 8.10 12.53
CA ILE A 42 -0.30 8.20 12.15
C ILE A 42 -0.68 9.67 12.10
N VAL A 43 -1.25 10.09 10.98
CA VAL A 43 -1.71 11.47 10.77
C VAL A 43 -3.15 11.43 10.29
N ALA A 44 -4.01 12.19 10.96
CA ALA A 44 -5.41 12.38 10.57
C ALA A 44 -5.57 13.68 9.79
N HIS A 45 -6.34 13.65 8.72
CA HIS A 45 -6.64 14.79 7.89
C HIS A 45 -8.16 14.93 7.74
N GLY A 46 -8.67 16.18 7.78
CA GLY A 46 -10.06 16.49 7.51
C GLY A 46 -11.06 15.81 8.44
N MET A 47 -10.69 15.58 9.71
CA MET A 47 -11.59 14.95 10.69
C MET A 47 -12.86 15.79 10.84
N GLY A 48 -14.02 15.10 10.89
CA GLY A 48 -15.33 15.77 10.89
C GLY A 48 -15.88 16.14 9.49
N HIS A 49 -15.10 15.93 8.42
CA HIS A 49 -15.54 16.14 7.04
C HIS A 49 -15.73 14.83 6.30
N PRO A 50 -16.54 14.81 5.20
CA PRO A 50 -16.70 13.62 4.34
C PRO A 50 -15.39 13.12 3.73
N GLU A 51 -14.42 14.02 3.52
CA GLU A 51 -13.10 13.72 2.95
C GLU A 51 -12.05 13.33 3.99
N ARG A 52 -12.48 12.97 5.22
CA ARG A 52 -11.56 12.53 6.26
C ARG A 52 -10.67 11.38 5.80
N GLN A 53 -9.42 11.42 6.22
CA GLN A 53 -8.41 10.42 5.89
C GLN A 53 -7.48 10.21 7.07
N VAL A 54 -7.06 8.97 7.27
CA VAL A 54 -5.95 8.63 8.17
C VAL A 54 -4.82 8.06 7.34
N SER A 55 -3.65 8.65 7.46
CA SER A 55 -2.41 8.20 6.85
C SER A 55 -1.58 7.43 7.87
N VAL A 56 -1.26 6.20 7.59
CA VAL A 56 -0.45 5.31 8.43
C VAL A 56 0.91 5.13 7.78
N ARG A 57 1.96 5.67 8.38
CA ARG A 57 3.34 5.42 7.97
C ARG A 57 3.87 4.17 8.68
N ILE A 58 4.47 3.26 7.93
CA ILE A 58 5.11 2.04 8.41
C ILE A 58 6.45 1.92 7.68
N GLY A 59 7.52 2.35 8.32
CA GLY A 59 8.81 2.53 7.66
C GLY A 59 8.71 3.49 6.47
N ASP A 60 9.07 3.03 5.27
CA ASP A 60 9.03 3.81 4.03
C ASP A 60 7.69 3.75 3.29
N ALA A 61 6.69 3.07 3.84
CA ALA A 61 5.36 3.02 3.26
C ALA A 61 4.38 3.93 3.99
N VAL A 62 3.52 4.59 3.22
CA VAL A 62 2.37 5.34 3.72
C VAL A 62 1.10 4.72 3.15
N VAL A 63 0.17 4.33 4.02
CA VAL A 63 -1.12 3.78 3.65
C VAL A 63 -2.22 4.74 4.05
N HIS A 64 -3.07 5.08 3.10
CA HIS A 64 -4.18 6.01 3.30
C HIS A 64 -5.49 5.25 3.45
N LEU A 65 -6.19 5.51 4.56
CA LEU A 65 -7.50 4.96 4.88
C LEU A 65 -8.53 6.09 4.90
N ARG A 66 -9.61 5.96 4.15
CA ARG A 66 -10.63 7.01 4.01
C ARG A 66 -11.92 6.72 4.76
N ASP A 67 -12.15 5.48 5.16
CA ASP A 67 -13.36 5.13 5.86
C ASP A 67 -13.11 4.17 7.04
N PRO A 68 -13.95 4.23 8.08
CA PRO A 68 -13.81 3.38 9.26
C PRO A 68 -13.98 1.89 9.00
N LYS A 69 -14.76 1.51 7.98
CA LYS A 69 -15.02 0.08 7.65
C LYS A 69 -13.77 -0.53 7.05
N THR A 70 -13.13 0.17 6.11
CA THR A 70 -11.84 -0.26 5.53
C THR A 70 -10.76 -0.37 6.61
N ALA A 71 -10.66 0.61 7.50
CA ALA A 71 -9.70 0.56 8.61
C ALA A 71 -9.96 -0.63 9.55
N ALA A 72 -11.24 -0.89 9.88
CA ALA A 72 -11.63 -2.05 10.68
C ALA A 72 -11.28 -3.36 9.98
N LEU A 73 -11.53 -3.46 8.67
CA LEU A 73 -11.23 -4.65 7.87
C LEU A 73 -9.73 -4.92 7.79
N VAL A 74 -8.91 -3.91 7.51
CA VAL A 74 -7.44 -4.04 7.50
C VAL A 74 -6.96 -4.55 8.85
N ARG A 75 -7.41 -3.92 9.95
CA ARG A 75 -7.08 -4.34 11.29
C ARG A 75 -7.48 -5.79 11.57
N GLN A 76 -8.75 -6.13 11.38
CA GLN A 76 -9.27 -7.48 11.61
C GLN A 76 -8.50 -8.54 10.82
N ARG A 77 -8.23 -8.24 9.55
CA ARG A 77 -7.48 -9.15 8.69
C ARG A 77 -6.03 -9.28 9.10
N TRP A 78 -5.40 -8.18 9.55
CA TRP A 78 -4.06 -8.25 10.12
C TRP A 78 -4.03 -9.18 11.34
N ASP A 79 -4.93 -8.98 12.30
CA ASP A 79 -5.02 -9.79 13.51
C ASP A 79 -5.26 -11.29 13.20
N ALA A 80 -5.98 -11.61 12.13
CA ALA A 80 -6.18 -13.00 11.68
C ALA A 80 -4.88 -13.69 11.27
N GLY A 81 -3.81 -12.95 10.95
CA GLY A 81 -2.47 -13.48 10.69
C GLY A 81 -1.67 -13.87 11.93
N LEU A 82 -2.17 -13.61 13.14
CA LEU A 82 -1.44 -13.84 14.40
C LEU A 82 -0.92 -15.27 14.55
N GLY A 83 -1.74 -16.27 14.23
CA GLY A 83 -1.33 -17.68 14.33
C GLY A 83 -0.11 -18.01 13.46
N ALA A 84 0.02 -17.39 12.30
CA ALA A 84 1.20 -17.52 11.45
C ALA A 84 2.38 -16.67 11.98
N ALA A 85 2.10 -15.49 12.53
CA ALA A 85 3.11 -14.59 13.09
C ALA A 85 3.79 -15.20 14.33
N LEU A 86 3.09 -15.96 15.15
CA LEU A 86 3.65 -16.67 16.32
C LEU A 86 4.70 -17.73 15.95
N ARG A 87 4.85 -18.08 14.69
CA ARG A 87 5.93 -18.96 14.19
C ARG A 87 7.23 -18.19 13.93
N LEU A 88 7.20 -16.87 13.94
CA LEU A 88 8.37 -16.01 13.79
C LEU A 88 9.17 -15.98 15.09
N ARG A 89 10.46 -15.68 14.98
CA ARG A 89 11.28 -15.35 16.15
C ARG A 89 10.83 -14.02 16.74
N GLU A 90 11.08 -13.82 18.02
CA GLU A 90 10.78 -12.54 18.67
C GLU A 90 11.53 -11.37 17.99
N ARG A 91 12.81 -11.59 17.67
CA ARG A 91 13.65 -10.65 16.95
C ARG A 91 14.61 -11.38 16.01
N VAL A 92 14.92 -10.72 14.89
CA VAL A 92 15.98 -11.14 13.98
C VAL A 92 17.04 -10.03 13.86
N SER A 93 18.23 -10.39 13.41
CA SER A 93 19.30 -9.41 13.17
C SER A 93 18.88 -8.46 12.04
N GLN A 94 19.06 -7.15 12.25
CA GLN A 94 18.78 -6.13 11.24
C GLN A 94 19.68 -6.24 10.00
N THR A 95 20.77 -7.01 10.06
CA THR A 95 21.63 -7.28 8.89
C THR A 95 20.86 -7.89 7.72
N TRP A 96 19.73 -8.54 7.98
CA TRP A 96 18.82 -9.06 6.96
C TRP A 96 18.06 -7.96 6.20
N LEU A 97 18.00 -6.75 6.76
CA LEU A 97 17.36 -5.58 6.13
C LEU A 97 18.34 -4.77 5.31
N ALA A 98 19.64 -5.06 5.38
CA ALA A 98 20.65 -4.31 4.65
C ALA A 98 20.28 -4.25 3.15
N PRO A 99 20.25 -3.06 2.55
CA PRO A 99 19.97 -2.91 1.13
C PRO A 99 20.96 -3.74 0.32
N ARG A 100 20.48 -4.40 -0.71
CA ARG A 100 21.38 -5.06 -1.66
C ARG A 100 22.14 -3.98 -2.44
N PRO A 101 23.39 -4.23 -2.83
CA PRO A 101 24.11 -3.33 -3.73
C PRO A 101 23.24 -3.00 -4.96
N GLY A 102 23.11 -1.72 -5.29
CA GLY A 102 22.26 -1.25 -6.40
C GLY A 102 20.79 -1.05 -6.07
N THR A 103 20.33 -1.26 -4.81
CA THR A 103 19.00 -0.86 -4.39
C THR A 103 19.01 0.57 -3.85
N TYR A 104 17.96 1.32 -4.19
CA TYR A 104 17.74 2.68 -3.71
C TYR A 104 16.59 2.69 -2.71
N PRO A 105 16.62 3.54 -1.66
CA PRO A 105 15.47 3.75 -0.81
C PRO A 105 14.31 4.29 -1.66
N ALA A 106 13.13 3.69 -1.49
CA ALA A 106 11.93 4.10 -2.19
C ALA A 106 10.80 4.28 -1.18
N ALA A 107 10.15 5.44 -1.24
CA ALA A 107 8.91 5.66 -0.50
C ALA A 107 7.71 5.17 -1.32
N VAL A 108 6.78 4.52 -0.67
CA VAL A 108 5.55 3.98 -1.27
C VAL A 108 4.35 4.64 -0.63
N SER A 109 3.43 5.14 -1.45
CA SER A 109 2.13 5.63 -1.00
C SER A 109 1.03 4.79 -1.63
N LEU A 110 0.17 4.22 -0.79
CA LEU A 110 -0.94 3.37 -1.20
C LEU A 110 -2.25 3.88 -0.62
N GLN A 111 -3.25 4.06 -1.47
CA GLN A 111 -4.62 4.28 -1.02
C GLN A 111 -5.36 2.94 -1.02
N VAL A 112 -5.89 2.56 0.15
CA VAL A 112 -6.67 1.34 0.30
C VAL A 112 -8.15 1.65 0.09
N THR A 113 -8.82 0.82 -0.71
CA THR A 113 -10.24 0.91 -1.01
C THR A 113 -11.08 -0.04 -0.14
N ASP A 114 -12.39 0.07 -0.23
CA ASP A 114 -13.37 -0.75 0.48
C ASP A 114 -13.33 -2.26 0.12
N GLN A 115 -12.73 -2.61 -1.01
CA GLN A 115 -12.55 -3.99 -1.47
C GLN A 115 -11.16 -4.57 -1.13
N VAL A 116 -10.50 -4.02 -0.13
CA VAL A 116 -9.15 -4.43 0.26
C VAL A 116 -9.05 -5.94 0.51
N ARG A 117 -8.04 -6.55 -0.09
CA ARG A 117 -7.67 -7.94 0.18
C ARG A 117 -6.45 -7.98 1.08
N VAL A 118 -6.57 -8.68 2.20
CA VAL A 118 -5.43 -8.95 3.08
C VAL A 118 -5.23 -10.45 3.15
N THR A 119 -4.02 -10.90 2.85
CA THR A 119 -3.65 -12.32 2.91
C THR A 119 -2.34 -12.50 3.68
N HIS A 120 -2.17 -13.68 4.26
CA HIS A 120 -0.98 -14.03 5.02
C HIS A 120 -0.41 -15.35 4.52
N ARG A 121 0.92 -15.40 4.38
CA ARG A 121 1.65 -16.61 4.04
C ARG A 121 2.94 -16.70 4.84
N PHE A 122 3.09 -17.72 5.66
CA PHE A 122 4.37 -17.99 6.31
C PHE A 122 5.35 -18.60 5.30
N VAL A 123 6.53 -18.00 5.20
CA VAL A 123 7.64 -18.46 4.35
C VAL A 123 8.75 -18.94 5.28
N PRO A 124 9.15 -20.23 5.22
CA PRO A 124 10.24 -20.74 6.03
C PRO A 124 11.57 -20.09 5.63
N ALA A 125 12.55 -20.18 6.50
CA ALA A 125 13.91 -19.72 6.19
C ALA A 125 14.49 -20.51 5.01
N ASP A 126 15.18 -19.79 4.13
CA ASP A 126 15.94 -20.35 3.02
C ASP A 126 17.44 -20.01 3.22
N PRO A 127 18.25 -20.96 3.74
CA PRO A 127 19.68 -20.72 3.96
C PRO A 127 20.46 -20.43 2.68
N ASP A 128 20.09 -21.05 1.56
CA ASP A 128 20.79 -20.93 0.28
C ASP A 128 20.63 -19.49 -0.27
N ARG A 129 19.45 -18.91 -0.07
CA ARG A 129 19.16 -17.52 -0.44
C ARG A 129 19.48 -16.52 0.68
N ARG A 130 20.00 -16.98 1.81
CA ARG A 130 20.20 -16.17 3.02
C ARG A 130 18.95 -15.38 3.39
N GLN A 131 17.80 -16.04 3.34
CA GLN A 131 16.51 -15.43 3.63
C GLN A 131 16.00 -15.97 4.97
N PRO A 132 15.68 -15.10 5.95
CA PRO A 132 15.09 -15.54 7.20
C PRO A 132 13.66 -16.03 6.98
N ALA A 133 13.16 -16.86 7.90
CA ALA A 133 11.73 -17.11 7.97
C ALA A 133 11.00 -15.77 8.12
N HIS A 134 9.90 -15.60 7.40
CA HIS A 134 9.12 -14.38 7.45
C HIS A 134 7.65 -14.65 7.16
N LEU A 135 6.81 -13.71 7.55
CA LEU A 135 5.41 -13.70 7.20
C LEU A 135 5.19 -12.67 6.07
N GLU A 136 4.70 -13.13 4.94
CA GLU A 136 4.19 -12.24 3.91
C GLU A 136 2.77 -11.83 4.28
N ALA A 137 2.61 -10.56 4.64
CA ALA A 137 1.32 -9.92 4.83
C ALA A 137 1.07 -9.00 3.65
N ARG A 138 0.13 -9.36 2.78
CA ARG A 138 -0.19 -8.61 1.58
C ARG A 138 -1.48 -7.83 1.77
N ILE A 139 -1.42 -6.53 1.48
CA ILE A 139 -2.58 -5.64 1.38
C ILE A 139 -2.61 -5.12 -0.06
N ASP A 140 -3.52 -5.64 -0.88
CA ASP A 140 -3.60 -5.38 -2.33
C ASP A 140 -2.26 -5.61 -3.04
N GLN A 141 -1.62 -4.55 -3.58
CA GLN A 141 -0.33 -4.62 -4.27
C GLN A 141 0.87 -4.50 -3.34
N LEU A 142 0.65 -4.17 -2.06
CA LEU A 142 1.73 -3.99 -1.10
C LEU A 142 1.89 -5.24 -0.24
N THR A 143 3.09 -5.79 -0.23
CA THR A 143 3.46 -6.96 0.56
C THR A 143 4.51 -6.57 1.59
N TRP A 144 4.22 -6.76 2.87
CA TRP A 144 5.22 -6.74 3.92
C TRP A 144 5.78 -8.14 4.14
N GLN A 145 7.11 -8.27 4.04
CA GLN A 145 7.85 -9.43 4.53
C GLN A 145 8.27 -9.15 5.97
N VAL A 146 7.40 -9.55 6.90
CA VAL A 146 7.61 -9.35 8.35
C VAL A 146 8.50 -10.45 8.86
N CYS A 147 9.73 -10.11 9.29
CA CYS A 147 10.76 -11.08 9.64
C CYS A 147 10.74 -11.48 11.12
N ASP A 148 10.09 -10.72 11.99
CA ASP A 148 10.00 -11.04 13.42
C ASP A 148 8.69 -10.56 14.06
N LEU A 149 8.44 -11.06 15.27
CA LEU A 149 7.21 -10.79 16.00
C LEU A 149 7.15 -9.33 16.51
N THR A 150 8.31 -8.71 16.78
CA THR A 150 8.38 -7.30 17.17
C THR A 150 7.84 -6.39 16.08
N ALA A 151 8.25 -6.61 14.82
CA ALA A 151 7.72 -5.86 13.67
C ALA A 151 6.22 -6.12 13.45
N TRP A 152 5.78 -7.38 13.60
CA TRP A 152 4.36 -7.73 13.50
C TRP A 152 3.50 -6.92 14.46
N ARG A 153 3.91 -6.86 15.73
CA ARG A 153 3.19 -6.13 16.78
C ARG A 153 3.18 -4.63 16.50
N ALA A 154 4.33 -4.04 16.16
CA ALA A 154 4.43 -2.61 15.88
C ALA A 154 3.47 -2.18 14.74
N ILE A 155 3.38 -2.96 13.68
CA ILE A 155 2.45 -2.71 12.57
C ILE A 155 1.00 -2.92 13.02
N GLY A 156 0.71 -3.96 13.80
CA GLY A 156 -0.62 -4.22 14.36
C GLY A 156 -1.12 -3.06 15.25
N ASP A 157 -0.24 -2.52 16.07
CA ASP A 157 -0.54 -1.35 16.92
C ASP A 157 -0.83 -0.10 16.07
N ALA A 158 -0.12 0.10 14.97
CA ALA A 158 -0.39 1.19 14.04
C ALA A 158 -1.78 1.06 13.39
N TRP A 159 -2.18 -0.14 12.98
CA TRP A 159 -3.54 -0.39 12.46
C TRP A 159 -4.62 -0.17 13.52
N LEU A 160 -4.36 -0.57 14.76
CA LEU A 160 -5.28 -0.32 15.87
C LEU A 160 -5.50 1.18 16.08
N GLN A 161 -4.43 1.95 16.19
CA GLN A 161 -4.48 3.38 16.40
C GLN A 161 -5.18 4.10 15.22
N ALA A 162 -4.86 3.71 13.98
CA ALA A 162 -5.51 4.27 12.80
C ALA A 162 -7.04 4.01 12.80
N HIS A 163 -7.45 2.79 13.16
CA HIS A 163 -8.87 2.44 13.26
C HIS A 163 -9.58 3.24 14.38
N GLN A 164 -8.92 3.47 15.51
CA GLN A 164 -9.49 4.29 16.58
C GLN A 164 -9.65 5.75 16.17
N LEU A 165 -8.63 6.28 15.48
CA LEU A 165 -8.60 7.69 15.09
C LEU A 165 -9.63 8.03 14.01
N ILE A 166 -9.78 7.18 12.98
CA ILE A 166 -10.72 7.47 11.87
C ILE A 166 -12.22 7.40 12.29
N ARG A 167 -12.51 6.86 13.48
CA ARG A 167 -13.87 6.78 14.03
C ARG A 167 -14.31 8.03 14.78
N GLN A 168 -13.38 8.91 15.11
CA GLN A 168 -13.66 10.18 15.77
C GLN A 168 -14.22 11.19 14.76
#